data_67dfd61830a610d342d4e77828b5be60
#
_entry.id   67dfd61830a610d342d4e77828b5be60
#
_cell.length_a   1.000
_cell.length_b   1.000
_cell.length_c   1.000
_cell.angle_alpha   90.00
_cell.angle_beta   90.00
_cell.angle_gamma   90.00
#
_symmetry.space_group_name_H-M   'P 1'
#
loop_
_entity.id
_entity.type
_entity.pdbx_description
1 polymer ?
#
loop_
_entity_poly.entity_id
_entity_poly.type
_entity_poly.pdbx_seq_one_letter_code
_entity_poly.pdbx_strand_id
1 'polypeptide(L)'
;EESYLAYRVGQAAYLAGQLDAYGIPYQRPAGGHAVFLDAGKLLPHLPWNKYPGHALAVELYIEAGIRSCDIGSYLMDRHPVTGAEQQAPLEFTRLAIPRRTYTQSHLDVIAEALGHIRDRADQVKGYRITWEPKVLRHFTSHLVPVNN
;
A
#
# COMPACT_ATOMS: atom_id res chain seq x y z
N GLU A 1 -25.69 13.25 7.11
CA GLU A 1 -25.65 14.01 5.87
C GLU A 1 -25.36 13.04 4.71
N GLU A 2 -26.43 12.64 4.05
CA GLU A 2 -26.40 11.59 3.02
C GLU A 2 -25.56 11.97 1.79
N SER A 3 -25.66 13.23 1.35
CA SER A 3 -24.90 13.74 0.19
C SER A 3 -23.38 13.68 0.41
N TYR A 4 -22.93 13.91 1.64
CA TYR A 4 -21.52 13.79 2.00
C TYR A 4 -21.02 12.33 1.93
N LEU A 5 -21.82 11.40 2.46
CA LEU A 5 -21.49 9.98 2.41
C LEU A 5 -21.47 9.46 0.97
N ALA A 6 -22.45 9.85 0.17
CA ALA A 6 -22.53 9.48 -1.24
C ALA A 6 -21.29 9.96 -2.02
N TYR A 7 -20.85 11.20 -1.81
CA TYR A 7 -19.63 11.74 -2.43
C TYR A 7 -18.40 10.94 -2.02
N ARG A 8 -18.25 10.65 -0.74
CA ARG A 8 -17.09 9.94 -0.21
C ARG A 8 -17.00 8.49 -0.69
N VAL A 9 -18.12 7.78 -0.65
CA VAL A 9 -18.21 6.41 -1.20
C VAL A 9 -17.98 6.43 -2.72
N GLY A 10 -18.52 7.43 -3.41
CA GLY A 10 -18.31 7.63 -4.83
C GLY A 10 -16.84 7.82 -5.22
N GLN A 11 -16.05 8.55 -4.42
CA GLN A 11 -14.61 8.68 -4.65
C GLN A 11 -13.87 7.33 -4.55
N ALA A 12 -14.18 6.52 -3.53
CA ALA A 12 -13.58 5.20 -3.38
C ALA A 12 -13.97 4.27 -4.52
N ALA A 13 -15.24 4.28 -4.93
CA ALA A 13 -15.74 3.52 -6.06
C ALA A 13 -15.12 3.96 -7.39
N TYR A 14 -14.95 5.27 -7.59
CA TYR A 14 -14.27 5.81 -8.77
C TYR A 14 -12.83 5.32 -8.86
N LEU A 15 -12.04 5.46 -7.79
CA LEU A 15 -10.67 4.97 -7.75
C LEU A 15 -10.63 3.46 -8.01
N ALA A 16 -11.52 2.69 -7.39
CA ALA A 16 -11.60 1.25 -7.61
C ALA A 16 -11.85 0.89 -9.09
N GLY A 17 -12.75 1.63 -9.77
CA GLY A 17 -12.99 1.45 -11.20
C GLY A 17 -11.76 1.76 -12.07
N GLN A 18 -10.99 2.80 -11.72
CA GLN A 18 -9.73 3.11 -12.39
C GLN A 18 -8.70 1.98 -12.16
N LEU A 19 -8.59 1.48 -10.93
CA LEU A 19 -7.69 0.35 -10.63
C LEU A 19 -8.04 -0.90 -11.42
N ASP A 20 -9.33 -1.17 -11.62
CA ASP A 20 -9.80 -2.27 -12.48
C ASP A 20 -9.36 -2.08 -13.93
N ALA A 21 -9.47 -0.89 -14.47
CA ALA A 21 -9.04 -0.58 -15.83
C ALA A 21 -7.53 -0.77 -16.02
N TYR A 22 -6.73 -0.46 -15.00
CA TYR A 22 -5.29 -0.70 -15.01
C TYR A 22 -4.89 -2.12 -14.54
N GLY A 23 -5.82 -3.00 -14.20
CA GLY A 23 -5.52 -4.35 -13.74
C GLY A 23 -4.78 -4.41 -12.41
N ILE A 24 -4.98 -3.42 -11.54
CA ILE A 24 -4.32 -3.33 -10.23
C ILE A 24 -5.13 -4.13 -9.20
N PRO A 25 -4.52 -5.10 -8.50
CA PRO A 25 -5.24 -5.87 -7.49
C PRO A 25 -5.46 -5.04 -6.22
N TYR A 26 -6.67 -5.11 -5.68
CA TYR A 26 -7.05 -4.46 -4.41
C TYR A 26 -8.11 -5.30 -3.67
N GLN A 27 -8.31 -5.02 -2.38
CA GLN A 27 -9.34 -5.66 -1.56
C GLN A 27 -10.74 -5.28 -2.06
N ARG A 28 -11.57 -6.27 -2.28
CA ARG A 28 -12.96 -6.10 -2.72
C ARG A 28 -13.94 -6.55 -1.63
N PRO A 29 -15.05 -5.82 -1.46
CA PRO A 29 -15.39 -4.55 -2.10
C PRO A 29 -14.49 -3.42 -1.59
N ALA A 30 -14.37 -2.33 -2.38
CA ALA A 30 -13.66 -1.14 -1.94
C ALA A 30 -14.34 -0.52 -0.72
N GLY A 31 -13.54 0.03 0.19
CA GLY A 31 -14.06 0.69 1.39
C GLY A 31 -14.68 2.07 1.10
N GLY A 32 -15.26 2.68 2.12
CA GLY A 32 -15.86 4.03 2.01
C GLY A 32 -14.88 5.18 2.33
N HIS A 33 -13.65 4.90 2.76
CA HIS A 33 -12.68 5.92 3.17
C HIS A 33 -11.24 5.63 2.74
N ALA A 34 -10.98 4.44 2.22
CA ALA A 34 -9.69 3.99 1.76
C ALA A 34 -9.84 2.87 0.73
N VAL A 35 -8.84 2.69 -0.12
CA VAL A 35 -8.67 1.52 -0.96
C VAL A 35 -7.40 0.80 -0.50
N PHE A 36 -7.47 -0.52 -0.35
CA PHE A 36 -6.36 -1.36 0.06
C PHE A 36 -5.83 -2.12 -1.14
N LEU A 37 -4.67 -1.70 -1.63
CA LEU A 37 -3.97 -2.36 -2.74
C LEU A 37 -3.40 -3.69 -2.26
N ASP A 38 -3.57 -4.75 -3.03
CA ASP A 38 -2.98 -6.06 -2.74
C ASP A 38 -1.54 -6.11 -3.27
N ALA A 39 -0.62 -5.62 -2.44
CA ALA A 39 0.80 -5.57 -2.78
C ALA A 39 1.41 -6.97 -2.94
N GLY A 40 0.91 -7.95 -2.21
CA GLY A 40 1.35 -9.33 -2.35
C GLY A 40 1.03 -9.93 -3.73
N LYS A 41 -0.13 -9.57 -4.30
CA LYS A 41 -0.49 -9.96 -5.66
C LYS A 41 0.18 -9.12 -6.74
N LEU A 42 0.41 -7.84 -6.49
CA LEU A 42 1.07 -6.95 -7.44
C LEU A 42 2.57 -7.24 -7.56
N LEU A 43 3.21 -7.65 -6.46
CA LEU A 43 4.65 -7.92 -6.34
C LEU A 43 4.91 -9.38 -5.91
N PRO A 44 4.46 -10.39 -6.68
CA PRO A 44 4.48 -11.80 -6.25
C PRO A 44 5.89 -12.38 -6.08
N HIS A 45 6.91 -11.72 -6.61
CA HIS A 45 8.32 -12.10 -6.46
C HIS A 45 8.90 -11.69 -5.09
N LEU A 46 8.21 -10.82 -4.33
CA LEU A 46 8.63 -10.39 -3.01
C LEU A 46 7.98 -11.26 -1.92
N PRO A 47 8.75 -12.05 -1.16
CA PRO A 47 8.22 -12.76 -0.01
C PRO A 47 7.83 -11.78 1.10
N TRP A 48 6.93 -12.19 1.99
CA TRP A 48 6.36 -11.36 3.07
C TRP A 48 7.42 -10.65 3.92
N ASN A 49 8.55 -11.31 4.19
CA ASN A 49 9.67 -10.78 4.98
C ASN A 49 10.56 -9.78 4.21
N LYS A 50 10.19 -9.43 2.98
CA LYS A 50 10.73 -8.33 2.19
C LYS A 50 9.75 -7.16 2.07
N TYR A 51 8.65 -7.24 2.82
CA TYR A 51 7.67 -6.18 3.03
C TYR A 51 7.06 -5.61 1.73
N PRO A 52 6.30 -6.42 0.96
CA PRO A 52 5.71 -5.97 -0.31
C PRO A 52 4.86 -4.71 -0.18
N GLY A 53 4.09 -4.59 0.90
CA GLY A 53 3.26 -3.42 1.17
C GLY A 53 4.08 -2.14 1.36
N HIS A 54 5.20 -2.23 2.06
CA HIS A 54 6.13 -1.12 2.22
C HIS A 54 6.84 -0.80 0.89
N ALA A 55 7.28 -1.82 0.15
CA ALA A 55 7.91 -1.64 -1.15
C ALA A 55 6.99 -0.87 -2.12
N LEU A 56 5.72 -1.26 -2.21
CA LEU A 56 4.74 -0.56 -3.03
C LEU A 56 4.50 0.89 -2.55
N ALA A 57 4.49 1.12 -1.24
CA ALA A 57 4.34 2.47 -0.69
C ALA A 57 5.52 3.38 -1.07
N VAL A 58 6.74 2.86 -1.07
CA VAL A 58 7.93 3.59 -1.52
C VAL A 58 7.89 3.87 -3.02
N GLU A 59 7.52 2.88 -3.85
CA GLU A 59 7.40 3.06 -5.30
C GLU A 59 6.36 4.12 -5.66
N LEU A 60 5.20 4.14 -4.99
CA LEU A 60 4.19 5.19 -5.18
C LEU A 60 4.72 6.59 -4.85
N TYR A 61 5.54 6.69 -3.83
CA TYR A 61 6.14 7.97 -3.46
C TYR A 61 7.20 8.43 -4.47
N ILE A 62 8.03 7.52 -4.95
CA ILE A 62 9.06 7.82 -5.98
C ILE A 62 8.40 8.17 -7.31
N GLU A 63 7.38 7.43 -7.72
CA GLU A 63 6.72 7.60 -9.02
C GLU A 63 5.95 8.92 -9.13
N ALA A 64 5.17 9.26 -8.10
CA ALA A 64 4.25 10.39 -8.19
C ALA A 64 4.05 11.18 -6.87
N GLY A 65 4.93 11.03 -5.88
CA GLY A 65 4.82 11.72 -4.60
C GLY A 65 3.61 11.28 -3.76
N ILE A 66 3.03 10.13 -4.05
CA ILE A 66 1.83 9.61 -3.38
C ILE A 66 2.22 8.96 -2.07
N ARG A 67 1.72 9.50 -0.96
CA ARG A 67 1.90 8.91 0.38
C ARG A 67 0.83 7.87 0.65
N SER A 68 1.27 6.70 1.07
CA SER A 68 0.43 5.57 1.45
C SER A 68 0.98 4.90 2.71
N CYS A 69 0.30 3.88 3.19
CA CYS A 69 0.67 3.21 4.44
C CYS A 69 0.70 1.69 4.20
N ASP A 70 1.78 1.04 4.62
CA ASP A 70 1.83 -0.42 4.70
C ASP A 70 0.77 -0.93 5.71
N ILE A 71 0.05 -1.95 5.32
CA ILE A 71 -0.85 -2.74 6.15
C ILE A 71 -0.54 -4.23 5.87
N GLY A 72 0.67 -4.62 6.21
CA GLY A 72 1.20 -5.95 5.98
C GLY A 72 2.16 -6.37 7.09
N SER A 73 3.07 -7.24 6.75
CA SER A 73 4.01 -7.84 7.72
C SER A 73 4.96 -6.80 8.34
N TYR A 74 5.26 -5.70 7.67
CA TYR A 74 6.04 -4.61 8.24
C TYR A 74 5.31 -3.93 9.41
N LEU A 75 3.97 -3.82 9.35
CA LEU A 75 3.15 -3.27 10.42
C LEU A 75 3.12 -4.16 11.67
N MET A 76 3.32 -5.50 11.49
CA MET A 76 3.32 -6.43 12.61
C MET A 76 4.57 -6.22 13.47
N ASP A 77 4.38 -6.04 14.78
CA ASP A 77 5.50 -6.06 15.71
C ASP A 77 6.07 -7.48 15.83
N ARG A 78 7.27 -7.59 16.38
CA ARG A 78 7.86 -8.90 16.67
C ARG A 78 7.04 -9.63 17.73
N HIS A 79 7.07 -10.96 17.65
CA HIS A 79 6.43 -11.79 18.68
C HIS A 79 7.01 -11.47 20.06
N PRO A 80 6.19 -11.13 21.06
CA PRO A 80 6.67 -10.55 22.33
C PRO A 80 7.54 -11.49 23.15
N VAL A 81 7.39 -12.81 22.97
CA VAL A 81 8.16 -13.81 23.72
C VAL A 81 9.39 -14.29 22.95
N THR A 82 9.25 -14.57 21.65
CA THR A 82 10.32 -15.19 20.86
C THR A 82 11.18 -14.16 20.11
N GLY A 83 10.72 -12.92 19.95
CA GLY A 83 11.37 -11.90 19.12
C GLY A 83 11.30 -12.20 17.62
N ALA A 84 10.60 -13.26 17.21
CA ALA A 84 10.49 -13.64 15.81
C ALA A 84 9.65 -12.63 15.02
N GLU A 85 9.96 -12.46 13.74
CA GLU A 85 9.11 -11.73 12.80
C GLU A 85 7.77 -12.44 12.65
N GLN A 86 6.71 -11.64 12.44
CA GLN A 86 5.36 -12.15 12.26
C GLN A 86 4.87 -11.83 10.85
N GLN A 87 4.33 -12.84 10.19
CA GLN A 87 3.69 -12.67 8.89
C GLN A 87 2.25 -12.19 9.05
N ALA A 88 1.88 -11.13 8.34
CA ALA A 88 0.49 -10.74 8.20
C ALA A 88 -0.28 -11.72 7.30
N PRO A 89 -1.60 -11.88 7.49
CA PRO A 89 -2.41 -12.70 6.60
C PRO A 89 -2.42 -12.22 5.15
N LEU A 90 -2.26 -10.92 4.94
CA LEU A 90 -2.28 -10.24 3.64
C LEU A 90 -1.25 -9.12 3.65
N GLU A 91 -0.67 -8.84 2.48
CA GLU A 91 0.27 -7.75 2.27
C GLU A 91 -0.43 -6.62 1.52
N PHE A 92 -0.92 -5.62 2.26
CA PHE A 92 -1.65 -4.50 1.70
C PHE A 92 -0.88 -3.18 1.78
N THR A 93 -1.19 -2.29 0.84
CA THR A 93 -0.83 -0.87 0.90
C THR A 93 -2.12 -0.04 0.89
N ARG A 94 -2.34 0.75 1.93
CA ARG A 94 -3.55 1.53 2.11
C ARG A 94 -3.43 2.90 1.48
N LEU A 95 -4.35 3.21 0.57
CA LEU A 95 -4.61 4.55 0.04
C LEU A 95 -5.77 5.17 0.82
N ALA A 96 -5.47 6.04 1.77
CA ALA A 96 -6.49 6.78 2.50
C ALA A 96 -7.06 7.91 1.62
N ILE A 97 -8.39 8.01 1.55
CA ILE A 97 -9.08 9.10 0.87
C ILE A 97 -9.59 10.07 1.95
N PRO A 98 -8.85 11.14 2.24
CA PRO A 98 -9.24 12.10 3.24
C PRO A 98 -10.45 12.93 2.81
N ARG A 99 -11.12 13.48 3.79
CA ARG A 99 -12.35 14.24 3.61
C ARG A 99 -12.09 15.52 2.80
N ARG A 100 -12.80 15.67 1.65
CA ARG A 100 -12.82 16.89 0.82
C ARG A 100 -11.44 17.42 0.43
N THR A 101 -10.47 16.52 0.22
CA THR A 101 -9.10 16.91 -0.09
C THR A 101 -8.79 16.70 -1.56
N TYR A 102 -9.20 15.57 -2.13
CA TYR A 102 -8.85 15.18 -3.49
C TYR A 102 -10.03 15.22 -4.43
N THR A 103 -9.73 15.60 -5.68
CA THR A 103 -10.63 15.54 -6.83
C THR A 103 -10.40 14.26 -7.63
N GLN A 104 -11.24 14.03 -8.65
CA GLN A 104 -11.03 12.91 -9.59
C GLN A 104 -9.66 12.96 -10.24
N SER A 105 -9.18 14.14 -10.67
CA SER A 105 -7.86 14.29 -11.29
C SER A 105 -6.72 13.79 -10.41
N HIS A 106 -6.81 13.95 -9.08
CA HIS A 106 -5.83 13.38 -8.17
C HIS A 106 -5.93 11.84 -8.11
N LEU A 107 -7.14 11.30 -8.20
CA LEU A 107 -7.35 9.85 -8.22
C LEU A 107 -6.86 9.22 -9.53
N ASP A 108 -6.98 9.94 -10.65
CA ASP A 108 -6.44 9.53 -11.95
C ASP A 108 -4.92 9.40 -11.91
N VAL A 109 -4.22 10.36 -11.31
CA VAL A 109 -2.75 10.31 -11.11
C VAL A 109 -2.34 9.08 -10.29
N ILE A 110 -3.14 8.71 -9.27
CA ILE A 110 -2.85 7.51 -8.47
C ILE A 110 -2.96 6.23 -9.33
N ALA A 111 -4.02 6.13 -10.13
CA ALA A 111 -4.24 4.97 -10.98
C ALA A 111 -3.18 4.86 -12.08
N GLU A 112 -2.80 5.97 -12.71
CA GLU A 112 -1.73 6.04 -13.71
C GLU A 112 -0.38 5.61 -13.13
N ALA A 113 0.01 6.17 -11.97
CA ALA A 113 1.24 5.80 -11.27
C ALA A 113 1.30 4.29 -10.95
N LEU A 114 0.18 3.73 -10.50
CA LEU A 114 0.08 2.29 -10.26
C LEU A 114 0.19 1.46 -11.54
N GLY A 115 -0.33 1.96 -12.66
CA GLY A 115 -0.14 1.36 -13.98
C GLY A 115 1.34 1.28 -14.36
N HIS A 116 2.09 2.38 -14.20
CA HIS A 116 3.53 2.42 -14.45
C HIS A 116 4.31 1.47 -13.52
N ILE A 117 3.94 1.40 -12.24
CA ILE A 117 4.58 0.48 -11.29
C ILE A 117 4.28 -0.98 -11.69
N ARG A 118 3.04 -1.31 -12.07
CA ARG A 118 2.66 -2.65 -12.54
C ARG A 118 3.52 -3.09 -13.73
N ASP A 119 3.76 -2.19 -14.68
CA ASP A 119 4.50 -2.51 -15.92
C ASP A 119 5.99 -2.84 -15.67
N ARG A 120 6.52 -2.46 -14.50
CA ARG A 120 7.89 -2.76 -14.04
C ARG A 120 7.91 -3.47 -12.67
N ALA A 121 6.84 -4.14 -12.32
CA ALA A 121 6.66 -4.73 -11.00
C ALA A 121 7.79 -5.71 -10.62
N ASP A 122 8.30 -6.48 -11.58
CA ASP A 122 9.41 -7.40 -11.43
C ASP A 122 10.75 -6.73 -11.03
N GLN A 123 10.88 -5.42 -11.26
CA GLN A 123 12.07 -4.62 -10.92
C GLN A 123 11.97 -4.00 -9.52
N VAL A 124 10.80 -4.03 -8.91
CA VAL A 124 10.59 -3.48 -7.56
C VAL A 124 11.36 -4.29 -6.54
N LYS A 125 12.16 -3.61 -5.74
CA LYS A 125 13.00 -4.23 -4.71
C LYS A 125 12.24 -4.36 -3.40
N GLY A 126 12.48 -5.46 -2.70
CA GLY A 126 12.08 -5.60 -1.31
C GLY A 126 12.97 -4.81 -0.36
N TYR A 127 12.63 -4.86 0.92
CA TYR A 127 13.33 -4.11 1.97
C TYR A 127 13.79 -5.01 3.12
N ARG A 128 14.78 -4.56 3.84
CA ARG A 128 15.28 -5.17 5.07
C ARG A 128 15.41 -4.10 6.16
N ILE A 129 14.91 -4.38 7.34
CA ILE A 129 15.08 -3.52 8.51
C ILE A 129 16.53 -3.59 8.97
N THR A 130 17.17 -2.44 9.13
CA THR A 130 18.54 -2.30 9.66
C THR A 130 18.57 -1.85 11.11
N TRP A 131 17.51 -1.17 11.53
CA TRP A 131 17.27 -0.76 12.91
C TRP A 131 15.77 -0.61 13.14
N GLU A 132 15.31 -0.98 14.35
CA GLU A 132 13.92 -0.81 14.75
C GLU A 132 13.81 -0.50 16.25
N PRO A 133 12.80 0.25 16.68
CA PRO A 133 12.46 0.42 18.09
C PRO A 133 11.85 -0.87 18.65
N LYS A 134 11.75 -0.97 19.98
CA LYS A 134 11.16 -2.14 20.66
C LYS A 134 9.68 -2.34 20.39
N VAL A 135 8.95 -1.27 20.08
CA VAL A 135 7.50 -1.28 19.80
C VAL A 135 7.19 -0.30 18.69
N LEU A 136 6.09 -0.55 17.96
CA LEU A 136 5.58 0.31 16.88
C LEU A 136 6.65 0.61 15.82
N ARG A 137 7.37 -0.43 15.41
CA ARG A 137 8.52 -0.35 14.51
C ARG A 137 8.24 0.39 13.19
N HIS A 138 7.03 0.27 12.66
CA HIS A 138 6.63 0.86 11.38
C HIS A 138 6.65 2.41 11.34
N PHE A 139 6.74 3.09 12.50
CA PHE A 139 6.83 4.55 12.52
C PHE A 139 8.25 5.08 12.34
N THR A 140 9.25 4.36 12.83
CA THR A 140 10.62 4.93 12.94
C THR A 140 11.73 3.97 12.53
N SER A 141 11.43 2.76 12.06
CA SER A 141 12.44 1.83 11.59
C SER A 141 13.26 2.40 10.43
N HIS A 142 14.51 1.99 10.38
CA HIS A 142 15.35 2.23 9.22
C HIS A 142 15.35 1.00 8.31
N LEU A 143 15.07 1.21 7.04
CA LEU A 143 15.05 0.15 6.03
C LEU A 143 16.02 0.48 4.90
N VAL A 144 16.56 -0.56 4.30
CA VAL A 144 17.36 -0.46 3.07
C VAL A 144 16.79 -1.40 2.02
N PRO A 145 16.83 -1.01 0.73
CA PRO A 145 16.44 -1.90 -0.34
C PRO A 145 17.39 -3.09 -0.41
N VAL A 146 16.85 -4.25 -0.80
CA VAL A 146 17.63 -5.47 -1.02
C VAL A 146 17.37 -5.99 -2.41
N ASN A 147 18.39 -6.60 -3.03
CA ASN A 147 18.18 -7.32 -4.28
C ASN A 147 17.39 -8.60 -4.00
N ASN A 148 16.58 -8.95 -4.94
CA ASN A 148 15.77 -10.19 -4.92
C ASN A 148 16.64 -11.41 -5.21
#